data_cb584b2b69605eff6adfcb8bf982674f
#
_entry.id   cb584b2b69605eff6adfcb8bf982674f
#
_cell.length_a   1.000
_cell.length_b   1.000
_cell.length_c   1.000
_cell.angle_alpha   90.00
_cell.angle_beta   90.00
_cell.angle_gamma   90.00
#
_symmetry.space_group_name_H-M   'P 1'
#
loop_
_entity.id
_entity.type
_entity.pdbx_description
1 polymer ?
#
loop_
_entity_poly.entity_id
_entity_poly.type
_entity_poly.pdbx_seq_one_letter_code
_entity_poly.pdbx_strand_id
1 'polypeptide(L)'
;YRAPLSFSKKSLDEATKSLSRLYRATEDFEVNDGQDIQIIENLCDDLNSPKALARLHFLADEANKGSKECAQKLKNSSNILGILCNSSEEWFKFGEVNSNETIENSTITEKEIDELIMKRKIAKENKEYEKADQIREKLLRKNIQLEDKPDKTVWRRLKIR
;
A
#
# COMPACT_ATOMS: atom_id res chain seq x y z
N TYR A 1 23.72 -6.11 -1.47
CA TYR A 1 24.57 -4.97 -1.86
C TYR A 1 25.85 -5.39 -2.59
N ARG A 2 26.20 -6.70 -2.56
CA ARG A 2 27.41 -7.24 -3.20
C ARG A 2 27.20 -7.76 -4.61
N ALA A 3 25.95 -8.03 -5.03
CA ALA A 3 25.65 -8.51 -6.36
C ALA A 3 25.28 -7.35 -7.29
N PRO A 4 25.62 -7.40 -8.59
CA PRO A 4 25.13 -6.43 -9.54
C PRO A 4 23.62 -6.49 -9.62
N LEU A 5 22.95 -5.34 -9.51
CA LEU A 5 21.51 -5.21 -9.64
C LEU A 5 21.18 -4.77 -11.07
N SER A 6 20.45 -5.62 -11.79
CA SER A 6 19.93 -5.24 -13.11
C SER A 6 18.67 -4.40 -12.93
N PHE A 7 18.74 -3.14 -13.33
CA PHE A 7 17.59 -2.25 -13.35
C PHE A 7 16.73 -2.52 -14.57
N SER A 8 15.49 -2.93 -14.35
CA SER A 8 14.50 -3.13 -15.44
C SER A 8 13.11 -2.70 -14.95
N LYS A 9 12.22 -2.33 -15.89
CA LYS A 9 10.83 -2.02 -15.59
C LYS A 9 10.14 -3.20 -14.89
N LYS A 10 10.44 -4.43 -15.35
CA LYS A 10 9.90 -5.65 -14.75
C LYS A 10 10.32 -5.81 -13.28
N SER A 11 11.60 -5.62 -12.98
CA SER A 11 12.11 -5.71 -11.60
C SER A 11 11.47 -4.65 -10.69
N LEU A 12 11.23 -3.44 -11.20
CA LEU A 12 10.56 -2.37 -10.47
C LEU A 12 9.09 -2.71 -10.19
N ASP A 13 8.38 -3.28 -11.18
CA ASP A 13 6.99 -3.72 -11.01
C ASP A 13 6.88 -4.87 -9.99
N GLU A 14 7.82 -5.80 -10.00
CA GLU A 14 7.88 -6.89 -9.02
C GLU A 14 8.15 -6.35 -7.61
N ALA A 15 9.09 -5.42 -7.46
CA ALA A 15 9.38 -4.77 -6.18
C ALA A 15 8.17 -3.97 -5.66
N THR A 16 7.48 -3.24 -6.53
CA THR A 16 6.26 -2.50 -6.17
C THR A 16 5.15 -3.42 -5.67
N LYS A 17 4.92 -4.55 -6.37
CA LYS A 17 3.94 -5.56 -5.94
C LYS A 17 4.30 -6.17 -4.59
N SER A 18 5.58 -6.48 -4.40
CA SER A 18 6.12 -7.01 -3.16
C SER A 18 5.89 -6.02 -2.01
N LEU A 19 6.24 -4.76 -2.19
CA LEU A 19 6.07 -3.72 -1.19
C LEU A 19 4.59 -3.44 -0.87
N SER A 20 3.72 -3.41 -1.88
CA SER A 20 2.27 -3.27 -1.69
C SER A 20 1.68 -4.41 -0.85
N ARG A 21 2.23 -5.64 -0.99
CA ARG A 21 1.83 -6.78 -0.16
C ARG A 21 2.21 -6.58 1.31
N LEU A 22 3.40 -6.05 1.59
CA LEU A 22 3.85 -5.73 2.94
C LEU A 22 2.98 -4.62 3.56
N TYR A 23 2.65 -3.57 2.82
CA TYR A 23 1.77 -2.50 3.27
C TYR A 23 0.37 -3.01 3.64
N ARG A 24 -0.22 -3.93 2.84
CA ARG A 24 -1.52 -4.53 3.16
C ARG A 24 -1.49 -5.35 4.45
N ALA A 25 -0.42 -6.12 4.65
CA ALA A 25 -0.26 -6.96 5.85
C ALA A 25 -0.10 -6.14 7.14
N THR A 26 0.20 -4.84 7.03
CA THR A 26 0.45 -3.93 8.17
C THR A 26 -0.50 -2.74 8.21
N GLU A 27 -1.61 -2.76 7.46
CA GLU A 27 -2.48 -1.60 7.26
C GLU A 27 -3.05 -1.04 8.57
N ASP A 28 -3.39 -1.92 9.52
CA ASP A 28 -4.02 -1.56 10.79
C ASP A 28 -3.01 -1.46 11.96
N PHE A 29 -1.70 -1.44 11.66
CA PHE A 29 -0.65 -1.47 12.67
C PHE A 29 0.23 -0.22 12.60
N GLU A 30 0.49 0.34 13.78
CA GLU A 30 1.46 1.41 13.95
C GLU A 30 2.79 0.86 14.46
N VAL A 31 3.86 1.65 14.31
CA VAL A 31 5.18 1.28 14.83
C VAL A 31 5.18 1.38 16.34
N ASN A 32 5.60 0.31 17.00
CA ASN A 32 5.84 0.27 18.43
C ASN A 32 7.09 -0.58 18.74
N ASP A 33 7.30 -0.96 20.00
CA ASP A 33 8.42 -1.82 20.40
C ASP A 33 8.17 -3.29 20.01
N GLY A 34 9.26 -4.07 19.86
CA GLY A 34 9.18 -5.50 19.58
C GLY A 34 9.47 -5.84 18.12
N GLN A 35 10.76 -5.70 17.74
CA GLN A 35 11.25 -6.15 16.44
C GLN A 35 11.44 -7.68 16.41
N ASP A 36 11.43 -8.24 15.20
CA ASP A 36 11.78 -9.64 14.99
C ASP A 36 13.29 -9.82 15.10
N ILE A 37 13.73 -10.62 16.09
CA ILE A 37 15.16 -10.82 16.38
C ILE A 37 15.90 -11.42 15.19
N GLN A 38 15.26 -12.29 14.39
CA GLN A 38 15.89 -12.93 13.24
C GLN A 38 16.24 -11.93 12.14
N ILE A 39 15.51 -10.83 12.03
CA ILE A 39 15.86 -9.77 11.08
C ILE A 39 17.12 -9.05 11.53
N ILE A 40 17.25 -8.78 12.83
CA ILE A 40 18.46 -8.17 13.39
C ILE A 40 19.66 -9.11 13.23
N GLU A 41 19.51 -10.38 13.58
CA GLU A 41 20.56 -11.40 13.42
C GLU A 41 21.02 -11.52 11.95
N ASN A 42 20.08 -11.54 11.00
CA ASN A 42 20.42 -11.58 9.58
C ASN A 42 21.17 -10.32 9.11
N LEU A 43 20.87 -9.15 9.66
CA LEU A 43 21.59 -7.93 9.34
C LEU A 43 22.97 -7.87 10.01
N CYS A 44 23.13 -8.47 11.20
CA CYS A 44 24.41 -8.63 11.86
C CYS A 44 25.32 -9.67 11.15
N ASP A 45 24.74 -10.60 10.38
CA ASP A 45 25.46 -11.55 9.52
C ASP A 45 25.84 -10.87 8.19
N ASP A 46 26.84 -9.99 8.24
CA ASP A 46 27.42 -9.30 7.08
C ASP A 46 26.37 -8.56 6.22
N LEU A 47 25.41 -7.89 6.87
CA LEU A 47 24.30 -7.17 6.23
C LEU A 47 23.53 -8.06 5.23
N ASN A 48 23.17 -9.27 5.62
CA ASN A 48 22.45 -10.23 4.80
C ASN A 48 21.01 -9.76 4.52
N SER A 49 20.89 -8.66 3.76
CA SER A 49 19.61 -8.08 3.40
C SER A 49 18.66 -9.03 2.64
N PRO A 50 19.14 -9.96 1.78
CA PRO A 50 18.24 -10.95 1.18
C PRO A 50 17.55 -11.84 2.21
N LYS A 51 18.28 -12.32 3.24
CA LYS A 51 17.70 -13.09 4.34
C LYS A 51 16.73 -12.27 5.18
N ALA A 52 17.07 -11.02 5.49
CA ALA A 52 16.19 -10.11 6.22
C ALA A 52 14.89 -9.84 5.45
N LEU A 53 14.95 -9.60 4.14
CA LEU A 53 13.77 -9.43 3.27
C LEU A 53 12.92 -10.71 3.20
N ALA A 54 13.55 -11.89 3.08
CA ALA A 54 12.83 -13.16 3.10
C ALA A 54 12.06 -13.35 4.42
N ARG A 55 12.65 -12.93 5.55
CA ARG A 55 11.98 -12.97 6.85
C ARG A 55 10.79 -12.00 6.90
N LEU A 56 10.90 -10.78 6.35
CA LEU A 56 9.76 -9.85 6.26
C LEU A 56 8.62 -10.45 5.43
N HIS A 57 8.92 -11.12 4.32
CA HIS A 57 7.90 -11.80 3.51
C HIS A 57 7.23 -12.93 4.27
N PHE A 58 7.98 -13.72 5.02
CA PHE A 58 7.42 -14.75 5.90
C PHE A 58 6.45 -14.14 6.93
N LEU A 59 6.84 -13.06 7.61
CA LEU A 59 5.98 -12.37 8.56
C LEU A 59 4.71 -11.84 7.90
N ALA A 60 4.80 -11.34 6.66
CA ALA A 60 3.64 -10.89 5.89
C ALA A 60 2.71 -12.06 5.52
N ASP A 61 3.24 -13.24 5.22
CA ASP A 61 2.44 -14.43 4.95
C ASP A 61 1.66 -14.87 6.18
N GLU A 62 2.30 -14.89 7.35
CA GLU A 62 1.65 -15.24 8.61
C GLU A 62 0.62 -14.16 9.04
N ALA A 63 0.93 -12.89 8.82
CA ALA A 63 0.00 -11.79 9.05
C ALA A 63 -1.28 -11.93 8.19
N ASN A 64 -1.12 -12.24 6.91
CA ASN A 64 -2.25 -12.48 6.00
C ASN A 64 -3.09 -13.73 6.37
N LYS A 65 -2.53 -14.67 7.14
CA LYS A 65 -3.27 -15.80 7.74
C LYS A 65 -3.98 -15.44 9.05
N GLY A 66 -3.84 -14.19 9.50
CA GLY A 66 -4.52 -13.66 10.69
C GLY A 66 -3.63 -13.49 11.92
N SER A 67 -2.32 -13.68 11.83
CA SER A 67 -1.40 -13.47 12.96
C SER A 67 -1.13 -11.98 13.17
N LYS A 68 -1.81 -11.38 14.15
CA LYS A 68 -1.59 -9.97 14.54
C LYS A 68 -0.18 -9.74 15.08
N GLU A 69 0.40 -10.71 15.77
CA GLU A 69 1.76 -10.64 16.28
C GLU A 69 2.78 -10.52 15.13
N CYS A 70 2.62 -11.34 14.08
CA CYS A 70 3.48 -11.28 12.90
C CYS A 70 3.30 -9.95 12.12
N ALA A 71 2.08 -9.43 12.03
CA ALA A 71 1.82 -8.11 11.42
C ALA A 71 2.53 -6.99 12.19
N GLN A 72 2.46 -7.02 13.53
CA GLN A 72 3.14 -6.05 14.37
C GLN A 72 4.66 -6.14 14.26
N LYS A 73 5.22 -7.35 14.34
CA LYS A 73 6.66 -7.59 14.14
C LYS A 73 7.13 -7.13 12.76
N LEU A 74 6.34 -7.39 11.71
CA LEU A 74 6.61 -6.92 10.36
C LEU A 74 6.68 -5.40 10.31
N LYS A 75 5.70 -4.70 10.87
CA LYS A 75 5.66 -3.23 10.88
C LYS A 75 6.87 -2.64 11.61
N ASN A 76 7.18 -3.16 12.80
CA ASN A 76 8.29 -2.69 13.62
C ASN A 76 9.66 -2.93 12.97
N SER A 77 9.85 -4.12 12.38
CA SER A 77 11.15 -4.52 11.83
C SER A 77 11.44 -3.92 10.46
N SER A 78 10.41 -3.62 9.68
CA SER A 78 10.59 -3.01 8.36
C SER A 78 11.23 -1.63 8.42
N ASN A 79 11.03 -0.88 9.50
CA ASN A 79 11.68 0.40 9.74
C ASN A 79 13.21 0.30 9.83
N ILE A 80 13.77 -0.82 10.31
CA ILE A 80 15.22 -1.04 10.38
C ILE A 80 15.83 -1.01 8.97
N LEU A 81 15.09 -1.49 7.98
CA LEU A 81 15.49 -1.50 6.57
C LEU A 81 15.04 -0.24 5.81
N GLY A 82 14.40 0.73 6.47
CA GLY A 82 13.86 1.93 5.85
C GLY A 82 12.69 1.68 4.90
N ILE A 83 11.96 0.57 5.08
CA ILE A 83 10.75 0.25 4.32
C ILE A 83 9.50 0.37 5.20
N LEU A 84 8.33 0.54 4.57
CA LEU A 84 7.05 0.82 5.24
C LEU A 84 7.06 2.11 6.10
N CYS A 85 7.86 3.11 5.70
CA CYS A 85 7.96 4.39 6.43
C CYS A 85 6.72 5.26 6.28
N ASN A 86 6.01 5.14 5.15
CA ASN A 86 4.77 5.86 4.90
C ASN A 86 3.57 5.10 5.50
N SER A 87 2.43 5.78 5.57
CA SER A 87 1.19 5.09 5.87
C SER A 87 0.75 4.21 4.68
N SER A 88 -0.03 3.17 4.95
CA SER A 88 -0.60 2.33 3.88
C SER A 88 -1.50 3.15 2.96
N GLU A 89 -2.23 4.12 3.52
CA GLU A 89 -3.09 5.03 2.76
C GLU A 89 -2.28 5.90 1.78
N GLU A 90 -1.17 6.48 2.21
CA GLU A 90 -0.26 7.25 1.34
C GLU A 90 0.37 6.36 0.27
N TRP A 91 0.81 5.15 0.62
CA TRP A 91 1.37 4.22 -0.35
C TRP A 91 0.37 3.88 -1.46
N PHE A 92 -0.88 3.54 -1.13
CA PHE A 92 -1.88 3.17 -2.12
C PHE A 92 -2.45 4.37 -2.91
N LYS A 93 -2.33 5.57 -2.38
CA LYS A 93 -2.63 6.79 -3.15
C LYS A 93 -1.52 7.14 -4.16
N PHE A 94 -0.26 7.01 -3.77
CA PHE A 94 0.88 7.57 -4.51
C PHE A 94 1.97 6.56 -4.86
N GLY A 95 2.20 5.55 -4.05
CA GLY A 95 3.34 4.62 -4.18
C GLY A 95 3.24 3.66 -5.36
N GLU A 96 2.04 3.40 -5.88
CA GLU A 96 1.81 2.60 -7.09
C GLU A 96 1.80 3.44 -8.38
N VAL A 97 1.91 4.77 -8.27
CA VAL A 97 2.00 5.65 -9.43
C VAL A 97 3.36 5.49 -10.06
N ASN A 98 3.43 4.76 -11.16
CA ASN A 98 4.66 4.51 -11.88
C ASN A 98 5.25 5.78 -12.48
N SER A 99 6.56 5.87 -12.35
CA SER A 99 7.47 6.90 -12.81
C SER A 99 7.50 7.17 -14.32
N ASN A 100 6.63 6.58 -15.14
CA ASN A 100 6.67 6.70 -16.59
C ASN A 100 5.40 7.24 -17.26
N GLU A 101 4.37 7.57 -16.48
CA GLU A 101 3.25 8.32 -17.05
C GLU A 101 3.32 9.73 -16.48
N THR A 102 3.81 10.62 -17.32
CA THR A 102 3.69 12.07 -17.16
C THR A 102 2.29 12.38 -16.62
N ILE A 103 2.26 13.15 -15.54
CA ILE A 103 1.08 13.66 -14.83
C ILE A 103 0.07 14.37 -15.77
N GLU A 104 0.33 14.38 -17.06
CA GLU A 104 -0.41 15.12 -18.07
C GLU A 104 -1.80 14.57 -18.42
N ASN A 105 -2.16 13.34 -18.02
CA ASN A 105 -3.47 12.76 -18.41
C ASN A 105 -4.39 12.30 -17.26
N SER A 106 -4.04 12.43 -16.01
CA SER A 106 -5.00 12.20 -14.92
C SER A 106 -5.50 13.52 -14.34
N THR A 107 -6.40 14.14 -15.04
CA THR A 107 -6.99 15.47 -14.77
C THR A 107 -7.94 15.52 -13.57
N ILE A 108 -7.80 14.65 -12.57
CA ILE A 108 -8.57 14.75 -11.34
C ILE A 108 -7.66 14.97 -10.15
N THR A 109 -7.84 16.08 -9.44
CA THR A 109 -7.09 16.42 -8.23
C THR A 109 -7.63 15.65 -7.03
N GLU A 110 -6.82 15.49 -5.96
CA GLU A 110 -7.29 14.90 -4.71
C GLU A 110 -8.51 15.60 -4.15
N LYS A 111 -8.53 16.93 -4.18
CA LYS A 111 -9.66 17.72 -3.71
C LYS A 111 -10.96 17.36 -4.45
N GLU A 112 -10.88 17.17 -5.76
CA GLU A 112 -12.03 16.75 -6.56
C GLU A 112 -12.46 15.30 -6.24
N ILE A 113 -11.52 14.41 -5.93
CA ILE A 113 -11.83 13.05 -5.49
C ILE A 113 -12.56 13.08 -4.15
N ASP A 114 -12.04 13.84 -3.18
CA ASP A 114 -12.63 13.96 -1.84
C ASP A 114 -14.03 14.61 -1.91
N GLU A 115 -14.22 15.63 -2.77
CA GLU A 115 -15.55 16.22 -3.02
C GLU A 115 -16.53 15.19 -3.61
N LEU A 116 -16.09 14.35 -4.54
CA LEU A 116 -16.93 13.30 -5.13
C LEU A 116 -17.28 12.22 -4.10
N ILE A 117 -16.33 11.86 -3.22
CA ILE A 117 -16.59 10.93 -2.11
C ILE A 117 -17.62 11.51 -1.15
N MET A 118 -17.51 12.79 -0.82
CA MET A 118 -18.48 13.46 0.03
C MET A 118 -19.89 13.51 -0.60
N LYS A 119 -19.98 13.86 -1.89
CA LYS A 119 -21.24 13.82 -2.66
C LYS A 119 -21.84 12.40 -2.68
N ARG A 120 -21.01 11.36 -2.85
CA ARG A 120 -21.45 9.96 -2.79
C ARG A 120 -21.99 9.58 -1.41
N LYS A 121 -21.34 10.03 -0.34
CA LYS A 121 -21.80 9.80 1.04
C LYS A 121 -23.19 10.42 1.25
N ILE A 122 -23.37 11.67 0.88
CA ILE A 122 -24.67 12.39 0.97
C ILE A 122 -25.76 11.65 0.14
N ALA A 123 -25.43 11.20 -1.08
CA ALA A 123 -26.35 10.46 -1.91
C ALA A 123 -26.79 9.14 -1.25
N LYS A 124 -25.87 8.41 -0.59
CA LYS A 124 -26.20 7.19 0.19
C LYS A 124 -27.11 7.49 1.38
N GLU A 125 -26.84 8.59 2.11
CA GLU A 125 -27.66 9.01 3.25
C GLU A 125 -29.09 9.38 2.82
N ASN A 126 -29.23 9.99 1.64
CA ASN A 126 -30.51 10.31 1.02
C ASN A 126 -31.20 9.11 0.31
N LYS A 127 -30.58 7.91 0.35
CA LYS A 127 -31.05 6.69 -0.34
C LYS A 127 -31.08 6.82 -1.87
N GLU A 128 -30.33 7.77 -2.43
CA GLU A 128 -30.14 7.99 -3.87
C GLU A 128 -29.03 7.09 -4.42
N TYR A 129 -29.26 5.78 -4.38
CA TYR A 129 -28.21 4.77 -4.71
C TYR A 129 -27.71 4.90 -6.14
N GLU A 130 -28.58 5.22 -7.09
CA GLU A 130 -28.18 5.42 -8.50
C GLU A 130 -27.13 6.53 -8.66
N LYS A 131 -27.28 7.64 -7.96
CA LYS A 131 -26.32 8.74 -7.98
C LYS A 131 -24.99 8.33 -7.32
N ALA A 132 -25.06 7.57 -6.23
CA ALA A 132 -23.87 7.06 -5.56
C ALA A 132 -23.07 6.10 -6.47
N ASP A 133 -23.75 5.26 -7.23
CA ASP A 133 -23.12 4.32 -8.18
C ASP A 133 -22.55 5.06 -9.40
N GLN A 134 -23.23 6.06 -9.93
CA GLN A 134 -22.70 6.92 -11.00
C GLN A 134 -21.39 7.61 -10.60
N ILE A 135 -21.31 8.10 -9.36
CA ILE A 135 -20.06 8.69 -8.84
C ILE A 135 -18.95 7.65 -8.76
N ARG A 136 -19.26 6.44 -8.27
CA ARG A 136 -18.32 5.33 -8.21
C ARG A 136 -17.78 4.94 -9.58
N GLU A 137 -18.66 4.81 -10.56
CA GLU A 137 -18.27 4.52 -11.95
C GLU A 137 -17.43 5.65 -12.55
N LYS A 138 -17.80 6.91 -12.32
CA LYS A 138 -17.04 8.06 -12.80
C LYS A 138 -15.59 8.04 -12.29
N LEU A 139 -15.41 7.72 -11.01
CA LEU A 139 -14.08 7.60 -10.40
C LEU A 139 -13.34 6.38 -10.95
N LEU A 140 -14.02 5.24 -11.12
CA LEU A 140 -13.42 4.03 -11.68
C LEU A 140 -12.92 4.23 -13.12
N ARG A 141 -13.68 4.95 -13.96
CA ARG A 141 -13.26 5.34 -15.32
C ARG A 141 -12.01 6.23 -15.34
N LYS A 142 -11.73 6.91 -14.23
CA LYS A 142 -10.51 7.71 -14.00
C LYS A 142 -9.42 6.92 -13.26
N ASN A 143 -9.53 5.59 -13.24
CA ASN A 143 -8.61 4.69 -12.53
C ASN A 143 -8.53 4.94 -11.01
N ILE A 144 -9.62 5.46 -10.42
CA ILE A 144 -9.76 5.62 -8.97
C ILE A 144 -10.73 4.56 -8.46
N GLN A 145 -10.24 3.65 -7.63
CA GLN A 145 -11.07 2.67 -6.95
C GLN A 145 -11.39 3.14 -5.54
N LEU A 146 -12.67 3.09 -5.17
CA LEU A 146 -13.14 3.37 -3.81
C LEU A 146 -13.22 2.08 -3.00
N GLU A 147 -12.82 2.16 -1.74
CA GLU A 147 -12.91 1.09 -0.75
C GLU A 147 -13.64 1.63 0.48
N ASP A 148 -14.83 1.11 0.77
CA ASP A 148 -15.63 1.51 1.93
C ASP A 148 -15.15 0.74 3.16
N LYS A 149 -14.59 1.44 4.15
CA LYS A 149 -14.28 0.93 5.50
C LYS A 149 -15.39 1.31 6.46
N PRO A 150 -15.51 0.68 7.65
CA PRO A 150 -16.55 1.00 8.60
C PRO A 150 -16.65 2.49 8.96
N ASP A 151 -15.51 3.16 9.08
CA ASP A 151 -15.43 4.55 9.53
C ASP A 151 -15.28 5.55 8.40
N LYS A 152 -14.70 5.14 7.27
CA LYS A 152 -14.38 6.07 6.15
C LYS A 152 -14.35 5.34 4.81
N THR A 153 -14.59 6.08 3.72
CA THR A 153 -14.28 5.64 2.37
C THR A 153 -12.86 6.07 2.04
N VAL A 154 -12.00 5.12 1.68
CA VAL A 154 -10.65 5.38 1.17
C VAL A 154 -10.60 5.15 -0.33
N TRP A 155 -9.64 5.73 -1.01
CA TRP A 155 -9.48 5.56 -2.44
C TRP A 155 -8.04 5.19 -2.79
N ARG A 156 -7.87 4.50 -3.91
CA ARG A 156 -6.56 4.16 -4.47
C ARG A 156 -6.56 4.33 -5.98
N ARG A 157 -5.41 4.62 -6.55
CA ARG A 157 -5.23 4.64 -8.00
C ARG A 157 -5.01 3.23 -8.52
N LEU A 158 -5.71 2.86 -9.59
CA LEU A 158 -5.50 1.60 -10.31
C LEU A 158 -4.39 1.78 -11.35
N LYS A 159 -3.59 0.73 -11.56
CA LYS A 159 -2.65 0.68 -12.69
C LYS A 159 -3.45 0.61 -14.00
N ILE A 160 -3.11 1.48 -14.94
CA ILE A 160 -3.54 1.34 -16.33
C ILE A 160 -2.78 0.14 -16.90
N ARG A 161 -3.50 -0.83 -17.44
CA ARG A 161 -2.91 -2.00 -18.09
C ARG A 161 -2.40 -1.67 -19.48
#